data_de0dfab733b7d58600ab874a5d243750
#
_entry.id   de0dfab733b7d58600ab874a5d243750
#
_cell.length_a   1.000
_cell.length_b   1.000
_cell.length_c   1.000
_cell.angle_alpha   90.00
_cell.angle_beta   90.00
_cell.angle_gamma   90.00
#
_symmetry.space_group_name_H-M   'P 1'
#
loop_
_entity.id
_entity.type
_entity.pdbx_description
1 polymer ?
#
loop_
_entity_poly.entity_id
_entity_poly.type
_entity_poly.pdbx_seq_one_letter_code
_entity_poly.pdbx_strand_id
1 'polypeptide(L)'
;MRLAIVAAWLLTVGMRVSAQDGIDRSLPESEAWHSAMQVINDMSPGWNLGNTLEAKNGNGADFLNNKGGLESETAWQPTKTTQQVIDYVKSLGFRSVRIPCAWACGHISNAQTYEIDAQWMARVKEVVDYCIRDSLYVVLNDHWDGGWLEEHIKDSDAATIKRNKEVLTALWTQIATAFRDYDEHLLFAGLNEPSADTQAATDNLIQYNQTFVDAVRATGGNNLKRVLVVQGPTTNIEHTCNFMAGRMPTDVVADRLAIEVHYYHPWQFWGMEKDESWGNVVYYWGKGNHLSGSTRNATTGEEDNMRELLMRMKTTFVDKGYPVVIGEFGANWRDLSALPGESQEKHNASIRVHYREMHRLCKELGGMVPMTWDTNFCDRQGAKGCMTVVDREKLTVFGTYAMEGIKEEVRGER
;
A
#
# COMPACT_ATOMS: atom_id res chain seq x y z
N MET A 1 -49.43 -49.51 51.04
CA MET A 1 -48.50 -48.39 50.91
C MET A 1 -47.60 -48.65 49.72
N ARG A 2 -47.86 -47.99 48.64
CA ARG A 2 -47.09 -48.15 47.39
C ARG A 2 -46.06 -46.99 47.27
N LEU A 3 -44.76 -47.35 47.26
CA LEU A 3 -43.70 -46.40 46.95
C LEU A 3 -43.64 -46.20 45.42
N ALA A 4 -43.73 -44.97 44.99
CA ALA A 4 -43.50 -44.58 43.60
C ALA A 4 -42.02 -44.12 43.44
N ILE A 5 -41.29 -44.79 42.52
CA ILE A 5 -39.92 -44.45 42.14
C ILE A 5 -40.04 -43.49 40.94
N VAL A 6 -39.59 -42.28 41.15
CA VAL A 6 -39.46 -41.31 40.05
C VAL A 6 -38.05 -41.44 39.43
N ALA A 7 -38.00 -41.94 38.20
CA ALA A 7 -36.75 -41.98 37.41
C ALA A 7 -36.57 -40.65 36.71
N ALA A 8 -35.50 -39.92 37.08
CA ALA A 8 -35.07 -38.71 36.40
C ALA A 8 -34.25 -39.09 35.16
N TRP A 9 -34.74 -38.73 33.98
CA TRP A 9 -33.99 -38.82 32.72
C TRP A 9 -33.14 -37.56 32.56
N LEU A 10 -31.81 -37.71 32.67
CA LEU A 10 -30.84 -36.73 32.27
C LEU A 10 -30.68 -36.77 30.72
N LEU A 11 -31.28 -35.82 30.03
CA LEU A 11 -31.00 -35.57 28.62
C LEU A 11 -29.69 -34.84 28.52
N THR A 12 -28.61 -35.57 28.20
CA THR A 12 -27.36 -34.95 27.70
C THR A 12 -27.56 -34.53 26.26
N VAL A 13 -27.82 -33.23 26.04
CA VAL A 13 -27.75 -32.63 24.70
C VAL A 13 -26.28 -32.52 24.36
N GLY A 14 -25.76 -33.49 23.62
CA GLY A 14 -24.48 -33.38 22.94
C GLY A 14 -24.57 -32.39 21.78
N MET A 15 -24.10 -31.15 21.97
CA MET A 15 -23.85 -30.27 20.86
C MET A 15 -22.72 -30.88 20.03
N ARG A 16 -23.08 -31.53 18.94
CA ARG A 16 -22.16 -31.74 17.82
C ARG A 16 -22.02 -30.39 17.11
N VAL A 17 -20.90 -29.72 17.31
CA VAL A 17 -20.47 -28.64 16.43
C VAL A 17 -20.12 -29.30 15.10
N SER A 18 -21.03 -29.30 14.15
CA SER A 18 -20.71 -29.62 12.77
C SER A 18 -20.06 -28.38 12.15
N ALA A 19 -18.76 -28.42 11.98
CA ALA A 19 -18.05 -27.48 11.13
C ALA A 19 -18.42 -27.78 9.68
N GLN A 20 -19.46 -27.14 9.18
CA GLN A 20 -19.81 -26.97 7.76
C GLN A 20 -21.12 -26.18 7.67
N ASP A 21 -21.13 -24.94 8.16
CA ASP A 21 -22.11 -24.00 7.67
C ASP A 21 -21.58 -23.51 6.30
N GLY A 22 -22.22 -24.03 5.25
CA GLY A 22 -21.93 -23.63 3.89
C GLY A 22 -22.20 -22.15 3.72
N ILE A 23 -21.13 -21.36 3.62
CA ILE A 23 -21.22 -19.99 3.11
C ILE A 23 -21.81 -20.12 1.69
N ASP A 24 -23.00 -19.60 1.49
CA ASP A 24 -23.61 -19.53 0.14
C ASP A 24 -22.70 -18.65 -0.72
N ARG A 25 -21.98 -19.28 -1.64
CA ARG A 25 -20.97 -18.66 -2.51
C ARG A 25 -21.59 -18.12 -3.81
N SER A 26 -22.87 -18.33 -4.03
CA SER A 26 -23.58 -17.82 -5.20
C SER A 26 -24.15 -16.43 -4.88
N LEU A 27 -23.43 -15.39 -5.30
CA LEU A 27 -23.98 -14.04 -5.30
C LEU A 27 -24.95 -13.89 -6.47
N PRO A 28 -26.11 -13.24 -6.30
CA PRO A 28 -26.95 -12.87 -7.43
C PRO A 28 -26.14 -12.06 -8.45
N GLU A 29 -26.31 -12.32 -9.73
CA GLU A 29 -25.61 -11.60 -10.82
C GLU A 29 -25.76 -10.08 -10.74
N SER A 30 -26.88 -9.58 -10.20
CA SER A 30 -27.15 -8.15 -9.98
C SER A 30 -26.33 -7.51 -8.83
N GLU A 31 -25.63 -8.31 -8.03
CA GLU A 31 -24.76 -7.86 -6.93
C GLU A 31 -23.28 -8.23 -7.16
N ALA A 32 -22.92 -8.63 -8.38
CA ALA A 32 -21.56 -9.01 -8.71
C ALA A 32 -20.66 -7.77 -8.75
N TRP A 33 -19.72 -7.69 -7.80
CA TRP A 33 -18.65 -6.72 -7.85
C TRP A 33 -17.66 -7.04 -8.97
N HIS A 34 -16.97 -6.01 -9.45
CA HIS A 34 -15.90 -6.18 -10.41
C HIS A 34 -14.79 -7.07 -9.85
N SER A 35 -14.17 -7.90 -10.71
CA SER A 35 -12.99 -8.69 -10.33
C SER A 35 -11.83 -7.79 -9.89
N ALA A 36 -10.86 -8.34 -9.15
CA ALA A 36 -9.65 -7.58 -8.80
C ALA A 36 -8.97 -6.97 -10.03
N MET A 37 -8.95 -7.70 -11.15
CA MET A 37 -8.39 -7.22 -12.42
C MET A 37 -9.11 -5.99 -12.95
N GLN A 38 -10.44 -5.98 -12.92
CA GLN A 38 -11.24 -4.83 -13.37
C GLN A 38 -11.05 -3.64 -12.43
N VAL A 39 -11.12 -3.85 -11.11
CA VAL A 39 -10.90 -2.81 -10.09
C VAL A 39 -9.52 -2.15 -10.29
N ILE A 40 -8.45 -2.95 -10.39
CA ILE A 40 -7.09 -2.41 -10.54
C ILE A 40 -6.92 -1.63 -11.86
N ASN A 41 -7.53 -2.09 -12.96
CA ASN A 41 -7.50 -1.34 -14.23
C ASN A 41 -8.22 0.02 -14.12
N ASP A 42 -9.26 0.12 -13.30
CA ASP A 42 -10.03 1.36 -13.13
C ASP A 42 -9.39 2.36 -12.16
N MET A 43 -8.42 1.93 -11.35
CA MET A 43 -7.78 2.73 -10.32
C MET A 43 -6.73 3.73 -10.83
N SER A 44 -6.24 3.58 -12.08
CA SER A 44 -5.14 4.42 -12.59
C SER A 44 -5.60 5.79 -13.07
N PRO A 45 -4.86 6.86 -12.74
CA PRO A 45 -3.65 6.92 -11.91
C PRO A 45 -3.97 6.94 -10.41
N GLY A 46 -3.03 6.41 -9.60
CA GLY A 46 -3.13 6.43 -8.16
C GLY A 46 -2.18 7.42 -7.47
N TRP A 47 -2.54 7.81 -6.26
CA TRP A 47 -1.79 8.73 -5.41
C TRP A 47 -1.73 8.23 -3.97
N ASN A 48 -0.62 8.48 -3.27
CA ASN A 48 -0.47 8.16 -1.85
C ASN A 48 -0.70 9.39 -0.97
N LEU A 49 -1.52 9.25 0.05
CA LEU A 49 -1.61 10.19 1.17
C LEU A 49 -0.43 9.92 2.15
N GLY A 50 0.80 10.06 1.66
CA GLY A 50 2.00 9.71 2.43
C GLY A 50 2.34 10.70 3.53
N ASN A 51 3.14 10.25 4.50
CA ASN A 51 3.57 10.98 5.70
C ASN A 51 2.43 11.45 6.60
N THR A 52 1.28 10.77 6.59
CA THR A 52 0.05 11.24 7.22
C THR A 52 -0.42 10.28 8.32
N LEU A 53 -1.25 9.28 7.99
CA LEU A 53 -1.80 8.39 9.02
C LEU A 53 -0.84 7.25 9.42
N GLU A 54 0.26 7.06 8.70
CA GLU A 54 1.35 6.16 9.05
C GLU A 54 2.43 6.83 9.92
N ALA A 55 2.31 8.14 10.13
CA ALA A 55 3.34 8.89 10.83
C ALA A 55 3.39 8.54 12.32
N LYS A 56 4.62 8.32 12.82
CA LYS A 56 4.87 8.05 14.23
C LYS A 56 5.06 9.36 14.99
N ASN A 57 4.17 9.63 15.96
CA ASN A 57 4.29 10.77 16.84
C ASN A 57 5.47 10.59 17.81
N GLY A 58 6.34 11.62 17.93
CA GLY A 58 7.49 11.64 18.82
C GLY A 58 7.15 11.62 20.32
N ASN A 59 5.88 11.70 20.72
CA ASN A 59 5.41 11.69 22.12
C ASN A 59 5.50 10.31 22.80
N GLY A 60 6.30 9.38 22.28
CA GLY A 60 6.49 8.04 22.80
C GLY A 60 5.48 7.03 22.27
N ALA A 61 4.89 7.31 21.11
CA ALA A 61 4.16 6.31 20.36
C ALA A 61 5.05 5.11 20.07
N ASP A 62 4.56 3.91 20.40
CA ASP A 62 5.30 2.66 20.25
C ASP A 62 4.33 1.48 20.14
N PHE A 63 4.85 0.30 19.86
CA PHE A 63 4.07 -0.92 19.72
C PHE A 63 3.17 -1.18 20.94
N LEU A 64 1.89 -1.38 20.68
CA LEU A 64 0.83 -1.69 21.66
C LEU A 64 0.63 -0.63 22.76
N ASN A 65 0.89 0.65 22.49
CA ASN A 65 0.48 1.73 23.37
C ASN A 65 -0.50 2.70 22.70
N ASN A 66 -1.02 3.66 23.48
CA ASN A 66 -1.97 4.69 23.01
C ASN A 66 -1.40 6.09 23.20
N LYS A 67 -0.16 6.33 22.74
CA LYS A 67 0.52 7.62 22.87
C LYS A 67 0.66 8.37 21.55
N GLY A 68 0.19 7.81 20.45
CA GLY A 68 0.19 8.45 19.14
C GLY A 68 -0.79 9.61 19.10
N GLY A 69 -2.04 9.35 19.48
CA GLY A 69 -3.11 10.34 19.41
C GLY A 69 -3.42 10.78 17.98
N LEU A 70 -4.33 11.74 17.84
CA LEU A 70 -4.68 12.31 16.54
C LEU A 70 -3.58 13.20 15.95
N GLU A 71 -2.63 13.62 16.78
CA GLU A 71 -1.47 14.44 16.39
C GLU A 71 -0.47 13.66 15.53
N SER A 72 -0.55 12.31 15.52
CA SER A 72 0.25 11.48 14.60
C SER A 72 0.06 11.90 13.15
N GLU A 73 -1.15 12.24 12.74
CA GLU A 73 -1.48 12.65 11.37
C GLU A 73 -0.59 13.82 10.85
N THR A 74 -0.12 14.68 11.72
CA THR A 74 0.69 15.85 11.36
C THR A 74 2.11 15.79 11.91
N ALA A 75 2.58 14.61 12.34
CA ALA A 75 3.91 14.47 12.93
C ALA A 75 5.05 14.55 11.88
N TRP A 76 4.80 14.10 10.64
CA TRP A 76 5.81 14.10 9.57
C TRP A 76 5.54 15.14 8.47
N GLN A 77 4.36 15.72 8.42
CA GLN A 77 3.95 16.79 7.52
C GLN A 77 2.90 17.68 8.22
N PRO A 78 2.76 18.96 7.87
CA PRO A 78 2.00 19.91 8.71
C PRO A 78 0.49 19.93 8.45
N THR A 79 -0.02 19.32 7.38
CA THR A 79 -1.39 19.55 6.92
C THR A 79 -2.33 18.42 7.34
N LYS A 80 -3.35 18.75 8.14
CA LYS A 80 -4.44 17.82 8.43
C LYS A 80 -5.26 17.56 7.17
N THR A 81 -5.56 16.29 6.88
CA THR A 81 -6.35 15.90 5.71
C THR A 81 -7.80 16.36 5.84
N THR A 82 -8.31 17.00 4.81
CA THR A 82 -9.69 17.49 4.70
C THR A 82 -10.33 17.01 3.40
N GLN A 83 -11.66 17.13 3.30
CA GLN A 83 -12.37 16.87 2.04
C GLN A 83 -11.77 17.69 0.89
N GLN A 84 -11.42 18.96 1.12
CA GLN A 84 -10.84 19.84 0.10
C GLN A 84 -9.51 19.32 -0.48
N VAL A 85 -8.69 18.69 0.36
CA VAL A 85 -7.44 18.04 -0.12
C VAL A 85 -7.79 16.93 -1.10
N ILE A 86 -8.76 16.08 -0.77
CA ILE A 86 -9.18 14.95 -1.62
C ILE A 86 -9.88 15.45 -2.89
N ASP A 87 -10.78 16.43 -2.78
CA ASP A 87 -11.41 17.07 -3.95
C ASP A 87 -10.36 17.61 -4.91
N TYR A 88 -9.29 18.24 -4.37
CA TYR A 88 -8.20 18.75 -5.17
C TYR A 88 -7.41 17.63 -5.87
N VAL A 89 -7.05 16.57 -5.14
CA VAL A 89 -6.36 15.40 -5.72
C VAL A 89 -7.19 14.79 -6.86
N LYS A 90 -8.51 14.61 -6.64
CA LYS A 90 -9.43 14.16 -7.70
C LYS A 90 -9.44 15.10 -8.90
N SER A 91 -9.44 16.42 -8.68
CA SER A 91 -9.45 17.43 -9.75
C SER A 91 -8.22 17.38 -10.64
N LEU A 92 -7.10 16.85 -10.12
CA LEU A 92 -5.87 16.63 -10.89
C LEU A 92 -5.94 15.41 -11.82
N GLY A 93 -6.98 14.57 -11.65
CA GLY A 93 -7.24 13.39 -12.48
C GLY A 93 -6.89 12.06 -11.82
N PHE A 94 -6.47 12.04 -10.56
CA PHE A 94 -6.27 10.80 -9.81
C PHE A 94 -7.61 10.07 -9.62
N ARG A 95 -7.56 8.74 -9.66
CA ARG A 95 -8.73 7.87 -9.55
C ARG A 95 -8.68 6.97 -8.32
N SER A 96 -7.53 6.87 -7.69
CA SER A 96 -7.35 6.11 -6.46
C SER A 96 -6.41 6.80 -5.49
N VAL A 97 -6.62 6.53 -4.20
CA VAL A 97 -5.78 6.99 -3.09
C VAL A 97 -5.34 5.80 -2.27
N ARG A 98 -4.03 5.60 -2.11
CA ARG A 98 -3.50 4.70 -1.09
C ARG A 98 -3.35 5.51 0.19
N ILE A 99 -3.90 4.99 1.28
CA ILE A 99 -3.87 5.59 2.62
C ILE A 99 -2.96 4.73 3.49
N PRO A 100 -1.66 5.06 3.58
CA PRO A 100 -0.78 4.48 4.58
C PRO A 100 -1.31 4.74 5.98
N CYS A 101 -1.38 3.72 6.84
CA CYS A 101 -1.94 3.86 8.17
C CYS A 101 -1.19 3.03 9.21
N ALA A 102 -0.88 3.62 10.37
CA ALA A 102 -0.39 2.92 11.55
C ALA A 102 -1.57 2.52 12.45
N TRP A 103 -1.51 1.32 13.03
CA TRP A 103 -2.56 0.78 13.88
C TRP A 103 -2.03 0.33 15.24
N ALA A 104 -0.95 -0.48 15.26
CA ALA A 104 -0.37 -1.01 16.49
C ALA A 104 0.57 -0.02 17.19
N CYS A 105 1.19 0.87 16.44
CA CYS A 105 2.16 1.83 16.97
C CYS A 105 1.47 3.12 17.43
N GLY A 106 1.21 3.22 18.72
CA GLY A 106 0.68 4.43 19.33
C GLY A 106 -0.84 4.56 19.30
N HIS A 107 -1.58 3.55 18.78
CA HIS A 107 -3.03 3.61 18.60
C HIS A 107 -3.79 2.41 19.21
N ILE A 108 -3.19 1.74 20.20
CA ILE A 108 -3.82 0.61 20.91
C ILE A 108 -4.30 1.03 22.29
N SER A 109 -5.61 1.06 22.49
CA SER A 109 -6.24 1.42 23.77
C SER A 109 -6.11 0.30 24.83
N ASN A 110 -6.02 -0.97 24.39
CA ASN A 110 -5.86 -2.14 25.27
C ASN A 110 -4.86 -3.13 24.67
N ALA A 111 -3.66 -3.21 25.26
CA ALA A 111 -2.58 -4.09 24.80
C ALA A 111 -2.85 -5.59 25.00
N GLN A 112 -3.79 -5.99 25.88
CA GLN A 112 -4.14 -7.38 26.12
C GLN A 112 -5.10 -7.94 25.06
N THR A 113 -5.97 -7.09 24.52
CA THR A 113 -6.96 -7.45 23.50
C THR A 113 -6.59 -6.88 22.12
N TYR A 114 -5.52 -6.09 22.04
CA TYR A 114 -5.08 -5.40 20.83
C TYR A 114 -6.16 -4.45 20.26
N GLU A 115 -6.94 -3.82 21.18
CA GLU A 115 -8.04 -2.95 20.82
C GLU A 115 -7.51 -1.63 20.26
N ILE A 116 -7.90 -1.31 19.02
CA ILE A 116 -7.55 -0.06 18.36
C ILE A 116 -8.30 1.10 19.04
N ASP A 117 -7.61 2.23 19.23
CA ASP A 117 -8.22 3.44 19.76
C ASP A 117 -9.40 3.90 18.91
N ALA A 118 -10.56 4.09 19.56
CA ALA A 118 -11.80 4.42 18.85
C ALA A 118 -11.76 5.80 18.16
N GLN A 119 -11.00 6.76 18.70
CA GLN A 119 -10.87 8.08 18.07
C GLN A 119 -9.98 8.00 16.83
N TRP A 120 -8.91 7.19 16.90
CA TRP A 120 -8.06 6.92 15.75
C TRP A 120 -8.83 6.19 14.63
N MET A 121 -9.54 5.12 14.95
CA MET A 121 -10.40 4.41 13.99
C MET A 121 -11.41 5.36 13.34
N ALA A 122 -12.06 6.22 14.14
CA ALA A 122 -13.00 7.21 13.62
C ALA A 122 -12.33 8.22 12.68
N ARG A 123 -11.09 8.64 12.98
CA ARG A 123 -10.34 9.55 12.12
C ARG A 123 -9.93 8.90 10.80
N VAL A 124 -9.43 7.68 10.84
CA VAL A 124 -9.09 6.94 9.61
C VAL A 124 -10.35 6.75 8.74
N LYS A 125 -11.47 6.40 9.39
CA LYS A 125 -12.75 6.26 8.69
C LYS A 125 -13.20 7.58 8.03
N GLU A 126 -13.05 8.70 8.71
CA GLU A 126 -13.38 10.03 8.16
C GLU A 126 -12.55 10.34 6.89
N VAL A 127 -11.25 10.01 6.89
CA VAL A 127 -10.38 10.23 5.72
C VAL A 127 -10.75 9.30 4.56
N VAL A 128 -11.08 8.04 4.84
CA VAL A 128 -11.60 7.11 3.84
C VAL A 128 -12.92 7.63 3.26
N ASP A 129 -13.83 8.14 4.11
CA ASP A 129 -15.12 8.70 3.68
C ASP A 129 -14.95 9.89 2.74
N TYR A 130 -13.91 10.72 2.90
CA TYR A 130 -13.60 11.80 1.94
C TYR A 130 -13.33 11.25 0.54
N CYS A 131 -12.56 10.17 0.43
CA CYS A 131 -12.25 9.54 -0.85
C CYS A 131 -13.50 8.87 -1.48
N ILE A 132 -14.28 8.15 -0.67
CA ILE A 132 -15.49 7.43 -1.14
C ILE A 132 -16.54 8.42 -1.64
N ARG A 133 -16.75 9.57 -0.98
CA ARG A 133 -17.65 10.64 -1.48
C ARG A 133 -17.27 11.11 -2.88
N ASP A 134 -15.98 11.11 -3.18
CA ASP A 134 -15.47 11.50 -4.48
C ASP A 134 -15.45 10.34 -5.49
N SER A 135 -16.00 9.18 -5.14
CA SER A 135 -15.95 7.97 -5.97
C SER A 135 -14.50 7.59 -6.36
N LEU A 136 -13.55 7.83 -5.46
CA LEU A 136 -12.18 7.37 -5.60
C LEU A 136 -12.05 5.96 -5.03
N TYR A 137 -11.26 5.13 -5.68
CA TYR A 137 -10.82 3.88 -5.06
C TYR A 137 -9.85 4.17 -3.93
N VAL A 138 -9.88 3.35 -2.89
CA VAL A 138 -9.03 3.48 -1.70
C VAL A 138 -8.29 2.18 -1.45
N VAL A 139 -6.97 2.25 -1.24
CA VAL A 139 -6.18 1.15 -0.69
C VAL A 139 -5.78 1.54 0.73
N LEU A 140 -6.41 0.93 1.72
CA LEU A 140 -6.08 1.12 3.14
C LEU A 140 -5.19 -0.02 3.61
N ASN A 141 -4.04 0.28 4.22
CA ASN A 141 -3.09 -0.73 4.65
C ASN A 141 -2.75 -0.69 6.16
N ASP A 142 -2.01 -1.69 6.61
CA ASP A 142 -1.14 -1.63 7.78
C ASP A 142 0.26 -1.28 7.25
N HIS A 143 0.68 -0.01 7.48
CA HIS A 143 1.92 0.49 6.90
C HIS A 143 3.13 0.02 7.74
N TRP A 144 4.25 0.75 7.72
CA TRP A 144 5.42 0.45 8.56
C TRP A 144 5.04 0.21 10.03
N ASP A 145 4.13 1.01 10.56
CA ASP A 145 3.50 0.87 11.89
C ASP A 145 4.51 0.65 13.04
N GLY A 146 5.62 1.42 12.99
CA GLY A 146 6.71 1.31 13.95
C GLY A 146 7.58 0.07 13.78
N GLY A 147 7.45 -0.66 12.69
CA GLY A 147 8.25 -1.85 12.36
C GLY A 147 7.81 -3.13 13.09
N TRP A 148 6.70 -3.10 13.83
CA TRP A 148 6.32 -4.20 14.73
C TRP A 148 6.22 -5.57 14.04
N LEU A 149 5.77 -5.62 12.80
CA LEU A 149 5.73 -6.84 11.99
C LEU A 149 6.67 -6.73 10.79
N GLU A 150 6.72 -5.58 10.12
CA GLU A 150 7.50 -5.39 8.91
C GLU A 150 8.98 -5.76 9.08
N GLU A 151 9.59 -5.39 10.19
CA GLU A 151 10.99 -5.70 10.50
C GLU A 151 11.19 -7.12 11.08
N HIS A 152 10.10 -7.81 11.44
CA HIS A 152 10.09 -9.11 12.14
C HIS A 152 9.62 -10.29 11.30
N ILE A 153 9.37 -10.10 10.01
CA ILE A 153 8.96 -11.18 9.09
C ILE A 153 9.96 -12.35 9.07
N LYS A 154 11.24 -12.05 9.18
CA LYS A 154 12.34 -13.05 9.16
C LYS A 154 12.50 -13.81 10.46
N ASP A 155 11.82 -13.44 11.54
CA ASP A 155 11.93 -14.12 12.82
C ASP A 155 11.45 -15.57 12.70
N SER A 156 12.23 -16.50 13.26
CA SER A 156 11.94 -17.94 13.16
C SER A 156 11.44 -18.56 14.45
N ASP A 157 11.33 -17.78 15.54
CA ASP A 157 10.79 -18.25 16.81
C ASP A 157 9.27 -18.46 16.70
N ALA A 158 8.84 -19.69 16.97
CA ALA A 158 7.44 -20.08 16.82
C ALA A 158 6.47 -19.32 17.74
N ALA A 159 6.92 -18.91 18.94
CA ALA A 159 6.09 -18.13 19.86
C ALA A 159 5.90 -16.70 19.35
N THR A 160 6.96 -16.08 18.80
CA THR A 160 6.91 -14.76 18.15
C THR A 160 6.01 -14.79 16.93
N ILE A 161 6.17 -15.76 16.04
CA ILE A 161 5.31 -15.91 14.84
C ILE A 161 3.84 -16.06 15.25
N LYS A 162 3.56 -16.89 16.25
CA LYS A 162 2.20 -17.07 16.76
C LYS A 162 1.62 -15.78 17.29
N ARG A 163 2.35 -15.07 18.16
CA ARG A 163 1.93 -13.78 18.71
C ARG A 163 1.67 -12.75 17.61
N ASN A 164 2.56 -12.63 16.65
CA ASN A 164 2.42 -11.67 15.55
C ASN A 164 1.18 -11.97 14.70
N LYS A 165 0.85 -13.24 14.46
CA LYS A 165 -0.40 -13.64 13.81
C LYS A 165 -1.64 -13.30 14.64
N GLU A 166 -1.58 -13.45 15.96
CA GLU A 166 -2.67 -13.07 16.87
C GLU A 166 -2.93 -11.55 16.82
N VAL A 167 -1.87 -10.73 16.87
CA VAL A 167 -1.97 -9.27 16.71
C VAL A 167 -2.55 -8.91 15.35
N LEU A 168 -1.98 -9.43 14.27
CA LEU A 168 -2.44 -9.16 12.90
C LEU A 168 -3.91 -9.54 12.69
N THR A 169 -4.32 -10.70 13.22
CA THR A 169 -5.73 -11.13 13.18
C THR A 169 -6.63 -10.16 13.94
N ALA A 170 -6.22 -9.74 15.14
CA ALA A 170 -7.02 -8.82 15.96
C ALA A 170 -7.16 -7.44 15.29
N LEU A 171 -6.09 -6.89 14.72
CA LEU A 171 -6.13 -5.61 14.00
C LEU A 171 -7.05 -5.70 12.78
N TRP A 172 -6.80 -6.67 11.87
CA TRP A 172 -7.58 -6.77 10.65
C TRP A 172 -9.04 -7.16 10.88
N THR A 173 -9.35 -7.90 11.95
CA THR A 173 -10.75 -8.16 12.34
C THR A 173 -11.47 -6.85 12.72
N GLN A 174 -10.83 -5.97 13.49
CA GLN A 174 -11.39 -4.68 13.88
C GLN A 174 -11.53 -3.74 12.68
N ILE A 175 -10.46 -3.59 11.89
CA ILE A 175 -10.45 -2.76 10.68
C ILE A 175 -11.56 -3.24 9.74
N ALA A 176 -11.55 -4.51 9.36
CA ALA A 176 -12.52 -5.07 8.44
C ALA A 176 -13.97 -4.95 8.95
N THR A 177 -14.19 -5.06 10.27
CA THR A 177 -15.51 -4.86 10.87
C THR A 177 -15.96 -3.40 10.78
N ALA A 178 -15.07 -2.43 11.03
CA ALA A 178 -15.38 -1.00 10.99
C ALA A 178 -15.75 -0.54 9.56
N PHE A 179 -15.19 -1.18 8.54
CA PHE A 179 -15.40 -0.86 7.13
C PHE A 179 -16.27 -1.90 6.37
N ARG A 180 -16.99 -2.75 7.09
CA ARG A 180 -17.70 -3.90 6.53
C ARG A 180 -18.70 -3.56 5.43
N ASP A 181 -19.36 -2.40 5.56
CA ASP A 181 -20.46 -2.00 4.67
C ASP A 181 -20.00 -1.15 3.48
N TYR A 182 -18.70 -0.85 3.37
CA TYR A 182 -18.15 -0.13 2.22
C TYR A 182 -18.18 -1.02 0.98
N ASP A 183 -18.40 -0.41 -0.17
CA ASP A 183 -18.46 -1.10 -1.46
C ASP A 183 -17.07 -1.45 -2.03
N GLU A 184 -17.01 -1.80 -3.30
CA GLU A 184 -15.77 -2.24 -3.99
C GLU A 184 -14.72 -1.14 -4.20
N HIS A 185 -15.07 0.13 -3.94
CA HIS A 185 -14.08 1.22 -4.00
C HIS A 185 -13.06 1.15 -2.86
N LEU A 186 -13.34 0.43 -1.77
CA LEU A 186 -12.38 0.23 -0.69
C LEU A 186 -11.70 -1.13 -0.80
N LEU A 187 -10.38 -1.13 -0.95
CA LEU A 187 -9.50 -2.30 -0.91
C LEU A 187 -8.71 -2.30 0.40
N PHE A 188 -8.34 -3.49 0.89
CA PHE A 188 -7.41 -3.62 2.01
C PHE A 188 -6.09 -4.19 1.55
N ALA A 189 -4.99 -3.67 2.07
CA ALA A 189 -3.63 -4.16 1.85
C ALA A 189 -3.02 -4.59 3.19
N GLY A 190 -2.56 -5.85 3.27
CA GLY A 190 -2.26 -6.50 4.54
C GLY A 190 -1.14 -5.89 5.35
N LEU A 191 -0.10 -5.42 4.68
CA LEU A 191 1.16 -4.89 5.20
C LEU A 191 1.65 -3.72 4.33
N ASN A 192 2.96 -3.38 4.44
CA ASN A 192 3.64 -2.40 3.60
C ASN A 192 4.89 -2.99 2.93
N GLU A 193 6.08 -2.90 3.53
CA GLU A 193 7.37 -3.35 2.97
C GLU A 193 8.01 -4.48 3.82
N PRO A 194 7.36 -5.66 3.90
CA PRO A 194 7.78 -6.72 4.80
C PRO A 194 9.22 -7.18 4.53
N SER A 195 10.08 -7.18 5.55
CA SER A 195 11.49 -7.52 5.45
C SER A 195 11.74 -9.02 5.19
N ALA A 196 11.49 -9.45 3.95
CA ALA A 196 11.56 -10.84 3.49
C ALA A 196 12.48 -10.96 2.28
N ASP A 197 13.78 -10.85 2.47
CA ASP A 197 14.81 -10.87 1.43
C ASP A 197 15.33 -12.28 1.07
N THR A 198 14.78 -13.31 1.69
CA THR A 198 15.15 -14.72 1.47
C THR A 198 13.92 -15.60 1.26
N GLN A 199 14.12 -16.82 0.71
CA GLN A 199 13.03 -17.79 0.58
C GLN A 199 12.40 -18.12 1.93
N ALA A 200 13.20 -18.34 2.98
CA ALA A 200 12.69 -18.68 4.31
C ALA A 200 11.86 -17.54 4.94
N ALA A 201 12.31 -16.28 4.81
CA ALA A 201 11.54 -15.13 5.24
C ALA A 201 10.25 -14.97 4.42
N THR A 202 10.31 -15.25 3.10
CA THR A 202 9.12 -15.25 2.23
C THR A 202 8.11 -16.35 2.64
N ASP A 203 8.57 -17.51 3.12
CA ASP A 203 7.69 -18.56 3.64
C ASP A 203 6.88 -18.06 4.85
N ASN A 204 7.51 -17.26 5.73
CA ASN A 204 6.80 -16.59 6.83
C ASN A 204 5.83 -15.52 6.32
N LEU A 205 6.27 -14.68 5.37
CA LEU A 205 5.42 -13.64 4.78
C LEU A 205 4.14 -14.23 4.19
N ILE A 206 4.23 -15.32 3.44
CA ILE A 206 3.05 -16.00 2.89
C ILE A 206 2.07 -16.41 3.98
N GLN A 207 2.57 -16.87 5.14
CA GLN A 207 1.72 -17.21 6.27
C GLN A 207 1.05 -15.98 6.91
N TYR A 208 1.72 -14.82 6.98
CA TYR A 208 1.13 -13.57 7.44
C TYR A 208 0.10 -13.04 6.44
N ASN A 209 0.40 -13.08 5.14
CA ASN A 209 -0.54 -12.75 4.08
C ASN A 209 -1.80 -13.64 4.16
N GLN A 210 -1.67 -14.95 4.42
CA GLN A 210 -2.81 -15.84 4.63
C GLN A 210 -3.60 -15.45 5.88
N THR A 211 -2.91 -15.11 6.99
CA THR A 211 -3.55 -14.65 8.23
C THR A 211 -4.40 -13.40 8.00
N PHE A 212 -3.90 -12.45 7.23
CA PHE A 212 -4.64 -11.26 6.83
C PHE A 212 -5.90 -11.61 6.02
N VAL A 213 -5.75 -12.42 4.96
CA VAL A 213 -6.88 -12.84 4.11
C VAL A 213 -7.96 -13.52 4.96
N ASP A 214 -7.59 -14.49 5.80
CA ASP A 214 -8.51 -15.24 6.65
C ASP A 214 -9.24 -14.32 7.64
N ALA A 215 -8.51 -13.39 8.30
CA ALA A 215 -9.06 -12.45 9.26
C ALA A 215 -10.13 -11.54 8.62
N VAL A 216 -9.85 -10.99 7.44
CA VAL A 216 -10.80 -10.13 6.72
C VAL A 216 -12.01 -10.94 6.26
N ARG A 217 -11.83 -12.10 5.64
CA ARG A 217 -12.93 -12.96 5.15
C ARG A 217 -13.86 -13.43 6.26
N ALA A 218 -13.30 -13.73 7.45
CA ALA A 218 -14.07 -14.15 8.62
C ALA A 218 -15.09 -13.11 9.10
N THR A 219 -14.90 -11.84 8.82
CA THR A 219 -15.84 -10.78 9.20
C THR A 219 -17.12 -10.75 8.36
N GLY A 220 -17.15 -11.40 7.19
CA GLY A 220 -18.34 -11.52 6.33
C GLY A 220 -18.81 -10.22 5.70
N GLY A 221 -20.08 -10.17 5.27
CA GLY A 221 -20.65 -9.00 4.59
C GLY A 221 -19.88 -8.65 3.31
N ASN A 222 -19.71 -7.36 3.02
CA ASN A 222 -18.99 -6.90 1.83
C ASN A 222 -17.50 -7.32 1.81
N ASN A 223 -16.93 -7.67 2.97
CA ASN A 223 -15.57 -8.17 3.05
C ASN A 223 -15.37 -9.54 2.38
N LEU A 224 -16.44 -10.31 2.13
CA LEU A 224 -16.38 -11.51 1.29
C LEU A 224 -16.10 -11.21 -0.18
N LYS A 225 -16.46 -9.99 -0.64
CA LYS A 225 -16.31 -9.57 -2.05
C LYS A 225 -15.13 -8.62 -2.25
N ARG A 226 -14.60 -8.02 -1.17
CA ARG A 226 -13.57 -6.99 -1.20
C ARG A 226 -12.28 -7.51 -1.82
N VAL A 227 -11.66 -6.71 -2.68
CA VAL A 227 -10.31 -6.98 -3.16
C VAL A 227 -9.32 -6.83 -2.01
N LEU A 228 -8.49 -7.86 -1.81
CA LEU A 228 -7.41 -7.89 -0.84
C LEU A 228 -6.08 -7.87 -1.56
N VAL A 229 -5.20 -7.00 -1.10
CA VAL A 229 -3.87 -6.79 -1.66
C VAL A 229 -2.85 -7.39 -0.70
N VAL A 230 -2.06 -8.34 -1.17
CA VAL A 230 -0.99 -8.96 -0.39
C VAL A 230 0.37 -8.45 -0.86
N GLN A 231 1.30 -8.26 0.07
CA GLN A 231 2.61 -7.71 -0.26
C GLN A 231 3.57 -8.78 -0.75
N GLY A 232 4.33 -8.43 -1.78
CA GLY A 232 5.52 -9.17 -2.16
C GLY A 232 6.66 -8.97 -1.15
N PRO A 233 7.63 -9.92 -1.09
CA PRO A 233 8.78 -9.82 -0.19
C PRO A 233 9.58 -8.54 -0.46
N THR A 234 9.77 -7.73 0.60
CA THR A 234 10.35 -6.38 0.56
C THR A 234 9.71 -5.43 -0.46
N THR A 235 8.50 -5.76 -0.92
CA THR A 235 7.84 -5.17 -2.11
C THR A 235 8.76 -5.03 -3.34
N ASN A 236 9.88 -5.76 -3.33
CA ASN A 236 10.84 -5.77 -4.42
C ASN A 236 10.35 -6.69 -5.55
N ILE A 237 10.32 -6.19 -6.77
CA ILE A 237 9.81 -6.92 -7.95
C ILE A 237 10.58 -8.23 -8.18
N GLU A 238 11.92 -8.20 -8.08
CA GLU A 238 12.74 -9.36 -8.34
C GLU A 238 12.56 -10.44 -7.27
N HIS A 239 12.54 -10.05 -5.98
CA HIS A 239 12.26 -10.98 -4.88
C HIS A 239 10.85 -11.57 -5.01
N THR A 240 9.86 -10.73 -5.35
CA THR A 240 8.47 -11.15 -5.51
C THR A 240 8.34 -12.19 -6.63
N CYS A 241 8.92 -11.93 -7.79
CA CYS A 241 8.92 -12.89 -8.90
C CYS A 241 9.72 -14.17 -8.61
N ASN A 242 10.83 -14.06 -7.85
CA ASN A 242 11.69 -15.20 -7.56
C ASN A 242 11.12 -16.11 -6.46
N PHE A 243 10.50 -15.53 -5.42
CA PHE A 243 10.13 -16.26 -4.21
C PHE A 243 8.63 -16.52 -4.05
N MET A 244 7.75 -15.72 -4.70
CA MET A 244 6.29 -15.86 -4.59
C MET A 244 5.60 -16.39 -5.85
N ALA A 245 6.32 -16.63 -6.97
CA ALA A 245 5.71 -17.18 -8.17
C ALA A 245 4.92 -18.47 -7.88
N GLY A 246 3.61 -18.47 -8.17
CA GLY A 246 2.71 -19.60 -7.91
C GLY A 246 2.40 -19.87 -6.42
N ARG A 247 2.68 -18.91 -5.54
CA ARG A 247 2.57 -19.06 -4.09
C ARG A 247 1.71 -17.97 -3.42
N MET A 248 0.72 -17.47 -4.14
CA MET A 248 -0.28 -16.56 -3.57
C MET A 248 -1.05 -17.26 -2.45
N PRO A 249 -1.53 -16.51 -1.41
CA PRO A 249 -2.45 -17.06 -0.43
C PRO A 249 -3.69 -17.66 -1.08
N THR A 250 -4.32 -18.60 -0.40
CA THR A 250 -5.62 -19.11 -0.80
C THR A 250 -6.73 -18.15 -0.37
N ASP A 251 -7.75 -18.00 -1.20
CA ASP A 251 -8.95 -17.22 -0.86
C ASP A 251 -10.20 -18.08 -1.08
N VAL A 252 -11.18 -17.91 -0.20
CA VAL A 252 -12.49 -18.57 -0.33
C VAL A 252 -13.33 -17.99 -1.46
N VAL A 253 -12.96 -16.84 -1.99
CA VAL A 253 -13.61 -16.16 -3.12
C VAL A 253 -12.61 -15.97 -4.26
N ALA A 254 -12.98 -16.42 -5.45
CA ALA A 254 -12.13 -16.30 -6.62
C ALA A 254 -11.98 -14.84 -7.08
N ASP A 255 -10.87 -14.53 -7.75
CA ASP A 255 -10.61 -13.25 -8.43
C ASP A 255 -10.72 -12.01 -7.53
N ARG A 256 -10.29 -12.14 -6.25
CA ARG A 256 -10.33 -11.07 -5.24
C ARG A 256 -8.96 -10.76 -4.61
N LEU A 257 -7.90 -11.37 -5.10
CA LEU A 257 -6.53 -11.08 -4.64
C LEU A 257 -5.76 -10.27 -5.67
N ALA A 258 -5.00 -9.30 -5.18
CA ALA A 258 -3.98 -8.56 -5.92
C ALA A 258 -2.65 -8.67 -5.18
N ILE A 259 -1.53 -8.37 -5.86
CA ILE A 259 -0.21 -8.33 -5.25
C ILE A 259 0.37 -6.93 -5.33
N GLU A 260 1.03 -6.48 -4.24
CA GLU A 260 1.68 -5.18 -4.18
C GLU A 260 3.20 -5.31 -4.24
N VAL A 261 3.80 -4.45 -5.05
CA VAL A 261 5.24 -4.20 -5.12
C VAL A 261 5.48 -2.70 -5.21
N HIS A 262 6.69 -2.26 -4.86
CA HIS A 262 7.11 -0.87 -5.00
C HIS A 262 8.19 -0.75 -6.07
N TYR A 263 8.33 0.43 -6.69
CA TYR A 263 9.31 0.68 -7.73
C TYR A 263 10.14 1.91 -7.41
N TYR A 264 11.35 1.69 -6.96
CA TYR A 264 12.29 2.73 -6.57
C TYR A 264 13.68 2.48 -7.19
N HIS A 265 13.72 2.34 -8.53
CA HIS A 265 14.95 2.13 -9.29
C HIS A 265 15.30 3.33 -10.18
N PRO A 266 16.59 3.68 -10.27
CA PRO A 266 17.68 3.29 -9.38
C PRO A 266 17.65 4.09 -8.06
N TRP A 267 18.16 3.50 -6.98
CA TRP A 267 18.25 4.17 -5.66
C TRP A 267 18.87 5.56 -5.73
N GLN A 268 19.91 5.71 -6.55
CA GLN A 268 20.65 6.97 -6.69
C GLN A 268 19.78 8.13 -7.22
N PHE A 269 18.67 7.83 -7.91
CA PHE A 269 17.78 8.84 -8.48
C PHE A 269 16.71 9.30 -7.49
N TRP A 270 16.19 8.38 -6.68
CA TRP A 270 15.09 8.72 -5.79
C TRP A 270 15.50 8.90 -4.32
N GLY A 271 16.39 8.06 -3.77
CA GLY A 271 16.63 7.98 -2.33
C GLY A 271 17.97 8.55 -1.87
N MET A 272 18.96 8.65 -2.76
CA MET A 272 20.30 9.07 -2.40
C MET A 272 20.39 10.59 -2.23
N GLU A 273 20.76 11.08 -1.05
CA GLU A 273 20.84 12.53 -0.77
C GLU A 273 22.22 13.13 -1.07
N LYS A 274 23.27 12.32 -0.99
CA LYS A 274 24.67 12.70 -1.20
C LYS A 274 25.44 11.56 -1.84
N ASP A 275 26.60 11.89 -2.41
CA ASP A 275 27.50 10.89 -2.96
C ASP A 275 28.06 9.99 -1.84
N GLU A 276 28.19 8.71 -2.15
CA GLU A 276 28.78 7.70 -1.29
C GLU A 276 29.97 7.04 -2.00
N SER A 277 30.78 6.30 -1.26
CA SER A 277 31.99 5.64 -1.82
C SER A 277 31.69 4.65 -2.95
N TRP A 278 30.45 4.16 -3.02
CA TRP A 278 29.98 3.16 -3.99
C TRP A 278 29.16 3.76 -5.14
N GLY A 279 28.81 5.05 -5.12
CA GLY A 279 28.02 5.66 -6.20
C GLY A 279 27.70 7.11 -5.98
N ASN A 280 27.37 7.78 -7.08
CA ASN A 280 26.98 9.18 -7.11
C ASN A 280 25.46 9.32 -7.12
N VAL A 281 24.96 10.44 -6.59
CA VAL A 281 23.56 10.86 -6.78
C VAL A 281 23.30 11.04 -8.28
N VAL A 282 22.22 10.47 -8.78
CA VAL A 282 21.78 10.60 -10.17
C VAL A 282 20.83 11.79 -10.30
N TYR A 283 21.09 12.64 -11.27
CA TYR A 283 20.21 13.76 -11.65
C TYR A 283 19.50 13.50 -12.97
N TYR A 284 20.09 12.69 -13.85
CA TYR A 284 19.62 12.49 -15.21
C TYR A 284 19.22 11.04 -15.44
N TRP A 285 17.94 10.82 -15.59
CA TRP A 285 17.30 9.54 -15.87
C TRP A 285 16.62 9.58 -17.24
N GLY A 286 16.66 8.46 -17.93
CA GLY A 286 16.14 8.33 -19.28
C GLY A 286 17.22 8.70 -20.33
N LYS A 287 17.47 7.77 -21.25
CA LYS A 287 18.58 7.85 -22.23
C LYS A 287 18.61 9.16 -23.01
N GLY A 288 17.43 9.76 -23.28
CA GLY A 288 17.32 11.05 -23.96
C GLY A 288 17.70 12.28 -23.12
N ASN A 289 17.79 12.12 -21.80
CA ASN A 289 17.99 13.21 -20.85
C ASN A 289 19.43 13.30 -20.31
N HIS A 290 20.32 12.39 -20.70
CA HIS A 290 21.69 12.40 -20.24
C HIS A 290 22.41 13.72 -20.57
N LEU A 291 23.22 14.20 -19.64
CA LEU A 291 24.13 15.33 -19.83
C LEU A 291 25.52 14.82 -20.22
N SER A 292 25.99 15.22 -21.38
CA SER A 292 27.30 14.78 -21.88
C SER A 292 28.43 15.15 -20.90
N GLY A 293 29.23 14.18 -20.54
CA GLY A 293 30.36 14.34 -19.60
C GLY A 293 29.98 14.40 -18.12
N SER A 294 28.69 14.37 -17.75
CA SER A 294 28.26 14.34 -16.35
C SER A 294 28.39 12.94 -15.75
N THR A 295 28.85 12.85 -14.51
CA THR A 295 28.84 11.63 -13.69
C THR A 295 27.49 11.41 -12.99
N ARG A 296 26.48 12.26 -13.28
CA ARG A 296 25.14 12.24 -12.70
C ARG A 296 24.11 11.55 -13.60
N ASN A 297 24.54 11.01 -14.74
CA ASN A 297 23.68 10.18 -15.58
C ASN A 297 23.40 8.84 -14.94
N ALA A 298 22.16 8.36 -15.03
CA ALA A 298 21.84 6.98 -14.66
C ALA A 298 22.62 6.00 -15.55
N THR A 299 23.13 4.94 -14.95
CA THR A 299 23.85 3.87 -15.66
C THR A 299 23.08 2.56 -15.62
N THR A 300 22.03 2.50 -14.80
CA THR A 300 21.14 1.36 -14.61
C THR A 300 19.74 1.88 -14.24
N GLY A 301 18.73 1.01 -14.29
CA GLY A 301 17.38 1.33 -13.80
C GLY A 301 16.59 2.31 -14.70
N GLU A 302 16.97 2.44 -15.98
CA GLU A 302 16.27 3.30 -16.94
C GLU A 302 15.10 2.57 -17.64
N GLU A 303 14.56 3.14 -18.73
CA GLU A 303 13.33 2.70 -19.38
C GLU A 303 13.28 1.21 -19.70
N ASP A 304 14.40 0.65 -20.21
CA ASP A 304 14.45 -0.79 -20.55
C ASP A 304 14.34 -1.66 -19.31
N ASN A 305 14.99 -1.27 -18.21
CA ASN A 305 14.92 -2.01 -16.93
C ASN A 305 13.53 -1.87 -16.28
N MET A 306 12.92 -0.68 -16.33
CA MET A 306 11.54 -0.48 -15.86
C MET A 306 10.60 -1.41 -16.62
N ARG A 307 10.69 -1.44 -17.96
CA ARG A 307 9.89 -2.35 -18.80
C ARG A 307 10.13 -3.82 -18.46
N GLU A 308 11.38 -4.24 -18.30
CA GLU A 308 11.74 -5.62 -17.96
C GLU A 308 11.09 -6.05 -16.64
N LEU A 309 11.24 -5.23 -15.58
CA LEU A 309 10.69 -5.54 -14.26
C LEU A 309 9.15 -5.60 -14.28
N LEU A 310 8.47 -4.66 -14.93
CA LEU A 310 7.02 -4.68 -15.05
C LEU A 310 6.53 -5.86 -15.92
N MET A 311 7.27 -6.23 -16.98
CA MET A 311 6.97 -7.41 -17.77
C MET A 311 7.11 -8.70 -16.95
N ARG A 312 8.10 -8.78 -16.04
CA ARG A 312 8.22 -9.92 -15.10
C ARG A 312 6.99 -10.00 -14.19
N MET A 313 6.51 -8.88 -13.64
CA MET A 313 5.26 -8.87 -12.86
C MET A 313 4.07 -9.33 -13.70
N LYS A 314 3.98 -8.84 -14.94
CA LYS A 314 2.91 -9.26 -15.85
C LYS A 314 2.89 -10.77 -16.03
N THR A 315 4.00 -11.36 -16.46
CA THR A 315 4.06 -12.80 -16.78
C THR A 315 3.94 -13.69 -15.55
N THR A 316 4.40 -13.21 -14.37
CA THR A 316 4.39 -13.99 -13.13
C THR A 316 3.04 -13.94 -12.41
N PHE A 317 2.35 -12.80 -12.45
CA PHE A 317 1.13 -12.58 -11.66
C PHE A 317 -0.09 -12.17 -12.52
N VAL A 318 0.01 -11.13 -13.35
CA VAL A 318 -1.16 -10.62 -14.10
C VAL A 318 -1.72 -11.70 -15.05
N ASP A 319 -0.85 -12.37 -15.80
CA ASP A 319 -1.24 -13.46 -16.72
C ASP A 319 -1.74 -14.73 -15.98
N LYS A 320 -1.65 -14.74 -14.65
CA LYS A 320 -2.21 -15.77 -13.76
C LYS A 320 -3.47 -15.33 -13.02
N GLY A 321 -3.99 -14.15 -13.34
CA GLY A 321 -5.22 -13.61 -12.75
C GLY A 321 -5.02 -12.73 -11.51
N TYR A 322 -3.76 -12.46 -11.11
CA TYR A 322 -3.46 -11.59 -9.97
C TYR A 322 -2.98 -10.22 -10.46
N PRO A 323 -3.82 -9.17 -10.45
CA PRO A 323 -3.39 -7.82 -10.82
C PRO A 323 -2.40 -7.27 -9.79
N VAL A 324 -1.67 -6.24 -10.23
CA VAL A 324 -0.53 -5.68 -9.47
C VAL A 324 -0.83 -4.23 -9.05
N VAL A 325 -0.61 -3.94 -7.80
CA VAL A 325 -0.51 -2.58 -7.27
C VAL A 325 0.98 -2.22 -7.20
N ILE A 326 1.43 -1.25 -8.00
CA ILE A 326 2.71 -0.59 -7.78
C ILE A 326 2.45 0.45 -6.68
N GLY A 327 2.43 -0.02 -5.41
CA GLY A 327 1.91 0.73 -4.27
C GLY A 327 2.64 2.03 -4.00
N GLU A 328 3.92 2.06 -4.36
CA GLU A 328 4.75 3.26 -4.27
C GLU A 328 5.73 3.32 -5.44
N PHE A 329 5.85 4.50 -6.02
CA PHE A 329 6.94 4.87 -6.90
C PHE A 329 7.12 6.38 -6.89
N GLY A 330 8.32 6.84 -7.24
CA GLY A 330 8.61 8.26 -7.34
C GLY A 330 10.07 8.54 -7.62
N ALA A 331 10.37 9.82 -7.79
CA ALA A 331 11.73 10.33 -7.95
C ALA A 331 11.86 11.70 -7.29
N ASN A 332 13.01 11.95 -6.67
CA ASN A 332 13.28 13.24 -6.04
C ASN A 332 13.55 14.33 -7.06
N TRP A 333 12.66 15.31 -7.15
CA TRP A 333 12.98 16.54 -7.82
C TRP A 333 13.98 17.36 -6.99
N ARG A 334 15.01 17.91 -7.64
CA ARG A 334 16.11 18.63 -7.00
C ARG A 334 16.30 19.99 -7.66
N ASP A 335 16.62 21.00 -6.86
CA ASP A 335 17.08 22.30 -7.36
C ASP A 335 18.60 22.23 -7.60
N LEU A 336 18.99 22.20 -8.86
CA LEU A 336 20.38 22.14 -9.29
C LEU A 336 20.98 23.51 -9.58
N SER A 337 20.24 24.61 -9.37
CA SER A 337 20.66 25.97 -9.75
C SER A 337 21.97 26.42 -9.12
N ALA A 338 22.31 25.88 -7.95
CA ALA A 338 23.57 26.16 -7.26
C ALA A 338 24.74 25.23 -7.65
N LEU A 339 24.52 24.28 -8.57
CA LEU A 339 25.53 23.28 -8.95
C LEU A 339 26.13 23.61 -10.32
N PRO A 340 27.37 24.13 -10.39
CA PRO A 340 28.00 24.48 -11.65
C PRO A 340 28.14 23.28 -12.58
N GLY A 341 27.76 23.44 -13.84
CA GLY A 341 27.91 22.41 -14.87
C GLY A 341 26.75 21.41 -14.94
N GLU A 342 25.81 21.45 -13.99
CA GLU A 342 24.60 20.63 -14.03
C GLU A 342 23.46 21.33 -14.77
N SER A 343 22.50 20.59 -15.33
CA SER A 343 21.39 21.10 -16.13
C SER A 343 20.06 20.86 -15.44
N GLN A 344 19.44 21.94 -14.94
CA GLN A 344 18.10 21.89 -14.37
C GLN A 344 17.04 21.41 -15.39
N GLU A 345 17.18 21.84 -16.66
CA GLU A 345 16.26 21.45 -17.73
C GLU A 345 16.26 19.92 -17.94
N LYS A 346 17.45 19.31 -18.03
CA LYS A 346 17.56 17.87 -18.21
C LYS A 346 17.09 17.08 -16.98
N HIS A 347 17.33 17.60 -15.77
CA HIS A 347 16.78 17.01 -14.56
C HIS A 347 15.24 17.06 -14.56
N ASN A 348 14.66 18.19 -14.88
CA ASN A 348 13.21 18.36 -15.01
C ASN A 348 12.61 17.39 -16.03
N ALA A 349 13.27 17.25 -17.20
CA ALA A 349 12.87 16.28 -18.21
C ALA A 349 12.98 14.84 -17.71
N SER A 350 14.03 14.51 -16.91
CA SER A 350 14.21 13.19 -16.31
C SER A 350 13.06 12.85 -15.35
N ILE A 351 12.67 13.77 -14.49
CA ILE A 351 11.50 13.60 -13.59
C ILE A 351 10.23 13.34 -14.42
N ARG A 352 9.93 14.20 -15.40
CA ARG A 352 8.74 14.06 -16.24
C ARG A 352 8.71 12.71 -16.96
N VAL A 353 9.81 12.31 -17.58
CA VAL A 353 9.90 11.04 -18.32
C VAL A 353 9.76 9.84 -17.40
N HIS A 354 10.35 9.86 -16.20
CA HIS A 354 10.22 8.75 -15.22
C HIS A 354 8.75 8.49 -14.85
N TYR A 355 8.01 9.53 -14.48
CA TYR A 355 6.59 9.38 -14.13
C TYR A 355 5.74 8.99 -15.35
N ARG A 356 5.99 9.56 -16.52
CA ARG A 356 5.31 9.19 -17.76
C ARG A 356 5.53 7.71 -18.10
N GLU A 357 6.77 7.23 -18.10
CA GLU A 357 7.11 5.85 -18.48
C GLU A 357 6.46 4.83 -17.55
N MET A 358 6.39 5.07 -16.25
CA MET A 358 5.68 4.21 -15.31
C MET A 358 4.20 4.09 -15.68
N HIS A 359 3.50 5.20 -15.88
CA HIS A 359 2.08 5.19 -16.26
C HIS A 359 1.85 4.56 -17.64
N ARG A 360 2.72 4.91 -18.61
CA ARG A 360 2.65 4.36 -19.97
C ARG A 360 2.80 2.84 -19.98
N LEU A 361 3.78 2.31 -19.27
CA LEU A 361 4.04 0.88 -19.20
C LEU A 361 2.94 0.12 -18.47
N CYS A 362 2.46 0.62 -17.34
CA CYS A 362 1.34 0.00 -16.64
C CYS A 362 0.08 -0.06 -17.51
N LYS A 363 -0.23 1.02 -18.26
CA LYS A 363 -1.34 1.06 -19.20
C LYS A 363 -1.16 0.10 -20.39
N GLU A 364 0.04 0.06 -20.97
CA GLU A 364 0.38 -0.83 -22.10
C GLU A 364 0.27 -2.31 -21.71
N LEU A 365 0.80 -2.67 -20.54
CA LEU A 365 0.85 -4.05 -20.07
C LEU A 365 -0.50 -4.52 -19.49
N GLY A 366 -1.29 -3.61 -18.95
CA GLY A 366 -2.58 -3.89 -18.31
C GLY A 366 -2.48 -4.64 -16.97
N GLY A 367 -3.53 -4.59 -16.18
CA GLY A 367 -3.60 -5.26 -14.89
C GLY A 367 -2.66 -4.70 -13.82
N MET A 368 -2.21 -3.45 -13.97
CA MET A 368 -1.30 -2.79 -13.05
C MET A 368 -1.75 -1.35 -12.78
N VAL A 369 -1.69 -0.92 -11.53
CA VAL A 369 -1.93 0.48 -11.14
C VAL A 369 -0.69 1.08 -10.48
N PRO A 370 -0.12 2.17 -11.02
CA PRO A 370 0.96 2.89 -10.38
C PRO A 370 0.39 3.94 -9.41
N MET A 371 0.87 3.93 -8.16
CA MET A 371 0.47 4.86 -7.10
C MET A 371 1.64 5.76 -6.72
N THR A 372 1.55 7.02 -7.16
CA THR A 372 2.57 8.04 -6.92
C THR A 372 2.77 8.29 -5.43
N TRP A 373 3.99 8.13 -4.90
CA TRP A 373 4.32 8.51 -3.53
C TRP A 373 4.39 10.03 -3.37
N ASP A 374 3.78 10.56 -2.31
CA ASP A 374 3.71 12.00 -2.05
C ASP A 374 3.89 12.31 -0.57
N THR A 375 4.96 13.03 -0.24
CA THR A 375 5.36 13.30 1.15
C THR A 375 4.76 14.57 1.76
N ASN A 376 4.12 15.43 0.97
CA ASN A 376 3.70 16.79 1.38
C ASN A 376 4.84 17.62 2.01
N PHE A 377 6.08 17.36 1.60
CA PHE A 377 7.23 18.14 2.03
C PHE A 377 7.54 19.20 0.97
N CYS A 378 7.08 20.44 1.20
CA CYS A 378 7.14 21.53 0.23
C CYS A 378 8.33 22.47 0.41
N ASP A 379 9.30 22.12 1.28
CA ASP A 379 10.55 22.86 1.41
C ASP A 379 11.56 22.40 0.38
N ARG A 380 11.87 23.28 -0.57
CA ARG A 380 12.85 23.03 -1.64
C ARG A 380 14.27 23.28 -1.13
N GLN A 381 14.81 22.34 -0.39
CA GLN A 381 16.18 22.43 0.15
C GLN A 381 17.24 21.99 -0.88
N GLY A 382 17.40 22.73 -1.99
CA GLY A 382 18.49 22.54 -2.93
C GLY A 382 18.57 21.11 -3.49
N ALA A 383 19.78 20.55 -3.54
CA ALA A 383 20.04 19.26 -4.17
C ALA A 383 19.56 18.02 -3.37
N LYS A 384 19.04 18.17 -2.15
CA LYS A 384 18.48 17.04 -1.40
C LYS A 384 17.22 16.48 -2.04
N GLY A 385 16.41 17.36 -2.62
CA GLY A 385 15.20 16.99 -3.35
C GLY A 385 14.00 16.60 -2.48
N CYS A 386 12.88 16.40 -3.15
CA CYS A 386 11.63 15.92 -2.53
C CYS A 386 10.77 15.18 -3.54
N MET A 387 9.88 14.30 -3.04
CA MET A 387 8.88 13.58 -3.84
C MET A 387 7.47 14.15 -3.69
N THR A 388 7.32 15.41 -3.28
CA THR A 388 6.01 16.05 -3.16
C THR A 388 5.46 16.41 -4.55
N VAL A 389 4.24 15.97 -4.83
CA VAL A 389 3.49 16.32 -6.04
C VAL A 389 2.44 17.39 -5.74
N VAL A 390 1.74 17.26 -4.61
CA VAL A 390 0.65 18.14 -4.16
C VAL A 390 1.07 18.92 -2.92
N ASP A 391 1.02 20.24 -2.96
CA ASP A 391 1.01 21.10 -1.77
C ASP A 391 -0.40 21.06 -1.17
N ARG A 392 -0.56 20.29 -0.09
CA ARG A 392 -1.86 20.01 0.51
C ARG A 392 -2.39 21.21 1.33
N GLU A 393 -1.54 22.13 1.73
CA GLU A 393 -1.94 23.35 2.42
C GLU A 393 -2.48 24.39 1.45
N LYS A 394 -1.77 24.60 0.32
CA LYS A 394 -2.14 25.61 -0.68
C LYS A 394 -3.09 25.10 -1.74
N LEU A 395 -3.34 23.77 -1.81
CA LEU A 395 -4.10 23.12 -2.88
C LEU A 395 -3.56 23.51 -4.26
N THR A 396 -2.27 23.30 -4.44
CA THR A 396 -1.56 23.57 -5.72
C THR A 396 -0.65 22.40 -6.08
N VAL A 397 -0.33 22.28 -7.37
CA VAL A 397 0.70 21.35 -7.84
C VAL A 397 2.07 21.89 -7.45
N PHE A 398 2.80 21.15 -6.63
CA PHE A 398 4.19 21.42 -6.26
C PHE A 398 5.17 20.71 -7.20
N GLY A 399 4.97 19.41 -7.43
CA GLY A 399 5.76 18.57 -8.32
C GLY A 399 5.33 18.70 -9.78
N THR A 400 5.55 19.87 -10.38
CA THR A 400 5.05 20.22 -11.71
C THR A 400 5.45 19.18 -12.77
N TYR A 401 6.72 18.78 -12.84
CA TYR A 401 7.22 17.85 -13.86
C TYR A 401 6.73 16.40 -13.65
N ALA A 402 6.58 15.98 -12.40
CA ALA A 402 5.92 14.71 -12.09
C ALA A 402 4.47 14.71 -12.60
N MET A 403 3.73 15.78 -12.29
CA MET A 403 2.34 15.92 -12.69
C MET A 403 2.15 16.04 -14.21
N GLU A 404 3.10 16.71 -14.91
CA GLU A 404 3.13 16.74 -16.37
C GLU A 404 3.26 15.31 -16.93
N GLY A 405 4.24 14.53 -16.44
CA GLY A 405 4.43 13.14 -16.88
C GLY A 405 3.20 12.25 -16.65
N ILE A 406 2.55 12.38 -15.50
CA ILE A 406 1.30 11.66 -15.19
C ILE A 406 0.19 12.06 -16.18
N LYS A 407 0.00 13.36 -16.44
CA LYS A 407 -1.09 13.87 -17.30
C LYS A 407 -0.92 13.50 -18.76
N GLU A 408 0.30 13.41 -19.28
CA GLU A 408 0.56 13.01 -20.67
C GLU A 408 -0.07 11.63 -20.99
N GLU A 409 -0.06 10.69 -20.05
CA GLU A 409 -0.59 9.34 -20.28
C GLU A 409 -2.08 9.20 -19.89
N VAL A 410 -2.56 9.96 -18.91
CA VAL A 410 -3.94 9.92 -18.46
C VAL A 410 -4.89 10.55 -19.47
N ARG A 411 -4.53 11.67 -20.08
CA ARG A 411 -5.37 12.42 -21.04
C ARG A 411 -5.29 11.90 -22.47
N GLY A 412 -4.30 11.05 -22.78
CA GLY A 412 -4.05 10.60 -24.14
C GLY A 412 -3.60 11.74 -25.07
N GLU A 413 -3.12 12.83 -24.52
CA GLU A 413 -2.55 13.95 -25.26
C GLU A 413 -1.16 13.52 -25.79
N ARG A 414 -1.09 13.22 -27.08
CA ARG A 414 0.16 13.00 -27.83
C ARG A 414 0.56 14.28 -28.54
#